data_220d02723b665c9b525966d4737e892c
#
_entry.id   220d02723b665c9b525966d4737e892c
#
_cell.length_a   1.000
_cell.length_b   1.000
_cell.length_c   1.000
_cell.angle_alpha   90.00
_cell.angle_beta   90.00
_cell.angle_gamma   90.00
#
_symmetry.space_group_name_H-M   'P 1'
#
loop_
_entity.id
_entity.type
_entity.pdbx_description
1 polymer ?
#
loop_
_entity_poly.entity_id
_entity_poly.type
_entity_poly.pdbx_seq_one_letter_code
_entity_poly.pdbx_strand_id
1 'polypeptide(L)'
;MPGANSVTSNQETLHKDLEEVVRKYARTTFLRPIADHTREAFAEVEEFVRKFYAGNDAHGIAPQAVILDSGCGTGESTIHIARRFPGIPVIGIDKSCARLNKAGNPSQTAGEEVPANAFWIRAELLDFWRLALEHVKDGKWTIPYHAVYYPNPWPKQSEATRRFHMHPIFPTLLALGETIELRTNWEIYAREFAEATRIAYEEHAELANETVRGDSGLLRLRSARAPVGMTDTAGMTIKCESFDPENPETAFERKYKEARQKLWRVLVALPQL
;
A
#
# COMPACT_ATOMS: atom_id res chain seq x y z
N MET A 1 13.19 29.17 2.01
CA MET A 1 12.36 28.01 1.62
C MET A 1 11.22 27.90 2.59
N PRO A 2 9.93 27.80 2.20
CA PRO A 2 8.89 27.55 3.19
C PRO A 2 9.18 26.19 3.84
N GLY A 3 9.29 26.20 5.17
CA GLY A 3 9.63 25.03 5.97
C GLY A 3 8.65 23.88 5.72
N ALA A 4 9.11 22.65 5.92
CA ALA A 4 8.24 21.50 5.93
C ALA A 4 7.19 21.67 7.04
N ASN A 5 5.92 21.85 6.67
CA ASN A 5 4.88 21.99 7.67
C ASN A 5 4.72 20.67 8.41
N SER A 6 4.88 20.70 9.73
CA SER A 6 4.45 19.59 10.59
C SER A 6 2.93 19.42 10.48
N VAL A 7 2.46 18.20 10.63
CA VAL A 7 1.02 17.94 10.68
C VAL A 7 0.47 18.59 11.97
N THR A 8 -0.42 19.56 11.81
CA THR A 8 -1.09 20.21 12.93
C THR A 8 -2.45 19.56 13.15
N SER A 9 -2.68 19.03 14.32
CA SER A 9 -3.93 18.36 14.71
C SER A 9 -4.24 18.62 16.17
N ASN A 10 -5.51 18.63 16.51
CA ASN A 10 -5.99 18.58 17.89
C ASN A 10 -6.23 17.14 18.40
N GLN A 11 -5.83 16.16 17.62
CA GLN A 11 -5.93 14.75 17.99
C GLN A 11 -4.64 14.34 18.70
N GLU A 12 -4.77 13.88 19.95
CA GLU A 12 -3.65 13.48 20.80
C GLU A 12 -3.50 11.95 20.90
N THR A 13 -4.60 11.23 20.70
CA THR A 13 -4.66 9.76 20.78
C THR A 13 -5.24 9.17 19.49
N LEU A 14 -5.38 7.85 19.43
CA LEU A 14 -6.09 7.19 18.34
C LEU A 14 -7.53 7.71 18.23
N HIS A 15 -8.08 7.74 17.03
CA HIS A 15 -9.46 8.20 16.81
C HIS A 15 -10.42 7.33 17.62
N LYS A 16 -11.35 7.96 18.32
CA LYS A 16 -12.30 7.27 19.24
C LYS A 16 -13.11 6.17 18.56
N ASP A 17 -13.46 6.36 17.30
CA ASP A 17 -14.29 5.43 16.52
C ASP A 17 -13.44 4.49 15.65
N LEU A 18 -12.10 4.41 15.85
CA LEU A 18 -11.19 3.63 15.02
C LEU A 18 -11.65 2.15 14.97
N GLU A 19 -11.83 1.54 16.11
CA GLU A 19 -12.17 0.12 16.21
C GLU A 19 -13.53 -0.17 15.54
N GLU A 20 -14.56 0.59 15.87
CA GLU A 20 -15.90 0.41 15.30
C GLU A 20 -15.88 0.52 13.78
N VAL A 21 -15.22 1.55 13.25
CA VAL A 21 -15.12 1.80 11.81
C VAL A 21 -14.34 0.71 11.09
N VAL A 22 -13.21 0.26 11.65
CA VAL A 22 -12.40 -0.81 11.06
C VAL A 22 -13.16 -2.14 11.06
N ARG A 23 -13.76 -2.56 12.17
CA ARG A 23 -14.59 -3.78 12.24
C ARG A 23 -15.74 -3.74 11.24
N LYS A 24 -16.45 -2.61 11.15
CA LYS A 24 -17.51 -2.40 10.17
C LYS A 24 -17.02 -2.62 8.74
N TYR A 25 -15.89 -2.01 8.37
CA TYR A 25 -15.38 -2.08 6.99
C TYR A 25 -14.69 -3.41 6.67
N ALA A 26 -14.16 -4.11 7.67
CA ALA A 26 -13.65 -5.47 7.48
C ALA A 26 -14.77 -6.45 7.03
N ARG A 27 -16.03 -6.18 7.40
CA ARG A 27 -17.20 -6.97 7.00
C ARG A 27 -17.86 -6.53 5.69
N THR A 28 -17.32 -5.52 4.99
CA THR A 28 -17.95 -4.92 3.81
C THR A 28 -17.04 -4.93 2.60
N THR A 29 -17.64 -4.99 1.42
CA THR A 29 -16.92 -4.84 0.15
C THR A 29 -17.13 -3.42 -0.39
N PHE A 30 -16.04 -2.73 -0.76
CA PHE A 30 -16.11 -1.44 -1.39
C PHE A 30 -16.45 -1.58 -2.87
N LEU A 31 -17.67 -1.14 -3.27
CA LEU A 31 -18.26 -1.41 -4.59
C LEU A 31 -18.46 -0.15 -5.45
N ARG A 32 -17.71 0.93 -5.22
CA ARG A 32 -17.77 2.09 -6.12
C ARG A 32 -17.45 1.66 -7.56
N PRO A 33 -18.18 2.15 -8.60
CA PRO A 33 -17.80 1.88 -10.00
C PRO A 33 -16.34 2.27 -10.28
N ILE A 34 -15.62 1.42 -10.97
CA ILE A 34 -14.24 1.69 -11.38
C ILE A 34 -14.27 2.62 -12.59
N ALA A 35 -13.49 3.71 -12.54
CA ALA A 35 -13.41 4.68 -13.61
C ALA A 35 -12.74 4.09 -14.87
N ASP A 36 -13.28 4.38 -16.05
CA ASP A 36 -12.78 3.81 -17.33
C ASP A 36 -11.30 4.15 -17.56
N HIS A 37 -10.89 5.40 -17.31
CA HIS A 37 -9.49 5.78 -17.45
C HIS A 37 -8.54 4.99 -16.52
N THR A 38 -9.02 4.47 -15.39
CA THR A 38 -8.23 3.58 -14.52
C THR A 38 -8.17 2.17 -15.08
N ARG A 39 -9.22 1.69 -15.75
CA ARG A 39 -9.18 0.39 -16.45
C ARG A 39 -8.21 0.42 -17.62
N GLU A 40 -8.23 1.51 -18.40
CA GLU A 40 -7.28 1.71 -19.51
C GLU A 40 -5.84 1.76 -18.98
N ALA A 41 -5.59 2.56 -17.94
CA ALA A 41 -4.28 2.64 -17.29
C ALA A 41 -3.83 1.28 -16.73
N PHE A 42 -4.74 0.49 -16.17
CA PHE A 42 -4.43 -0.83 -15.66
C PHE A 42 -4.02 -1.79 -16.79
N ALA A 43 -4.68 -1.73 -17.94
CA ALA A 43 -4.32 -2.54 -19.11
C ALA A 43 -2.90 -2.21 -19.63
N GLU A 44 -2.47 -0.93 -19.55
CA GLU A 44 -1.08 -0.54 -19.88
C GLU A 44 -0.08 -1.18 -18.90
N VAL A 45 -0.44 -1.26 -17.61
CA VAL A 45 0.39 -1.94 -16.61
C VAL A 45 0.47 -3.44 -16.86
N GLU A 46 -0.64 -4.11 -17.20
CA GLU A 46 -0.64 -5.52 -17.56
C GLU A 46 0.31 -5.78 -18.74
N GLU A 47 0.25 -4.94 -19.76
CA GLU A 47 1.12 -5.06 -20.93
C GLU A 47 2.59 -4.82 -20.58
N PHE A 48 2.90 -3.86 -19.72
CA PHE A 48 4.26 -3.62 -19.22
C PHE A 48 4.79 -4.85 -18.46
N VAL A 49 4.02 -5.38 -17.51
CA VAL A 49 4.39 -6.57 -16.72
C VAL A 49 4.62 -7.78 -17.63
N ARG A 50 3.71 -8.01 -18.57
CA ARG A 50 3.81 -9.09 -19.56
C ARG A 50 5.09 -8.98 -20.40
N LYS A 51 5.43 -7.79 -20.91
CA LYS A 51 6.65 -7.53 -21.68
C LYS A 51 7.92 -7.74 -20.86
N PHE A 52 7.92 -7.26 -19.62
CA PHE A 52 9.07 -7.42 -18.73
C PHE A 52 9.41 -8.89 -18.51
N TYR A 53 8.43 -9.73 -18.21
CA TYR A 53 8.65 -11.15 -18.00
C TYR A 53 8.91 -11.90 -19.31
N ALA A 54 8.34 -11.45 -20.43
CA ALA A 54 8.64 -12.02 -21.74
C ALA A 54 10.11 -11.84 -22.14
N GLY A 55 10.70 -10.68 -21.82
CA GLY A 55 12.10 -10.36 -22.11
C GLY A 55 13.13 -11.06 -21.21
N ASN A 56 12.68 -11.62 -20.08
CA ASN A 56 13.55 -12.23 -19.05
C ASN A 56 13.46 -13.78 -19.01
N ASP A 57 13.08 -14.44 -20.12
CA ASP A 57 12.90 -15.90 -20.22
C ASP A 57 11.94 -16.53 -19.20
N ALA A 58 11.13 -15.72 -18.55
CA ALA A 58 10.14 -16.14 -17.54
C ALA A 58 8.72 -16.31 -18.16
N HIS A 59 8.66 -16.76 -19.42
CA HIS A 59 7.40 -16.99 -20.12
C HIS A 59 6.54 -18.03 -19.41
N GLY A 60 5.27 -17.67 -19.13
CA GLY A 60 4.25 -18.62 -18.70
C GLY A 60 4.32 -19.06 -17.24
N ILE A 61 5.21 -18.47 -16.44
CA ILE A 61 5.22 -18.71 -14.99
C ILE A 61 4.21 -17.76 -14.34
N ALA A 62 3.07 -18.28 -13.93
CA ALA A 62 2.12 -17.58 -13.07
C ALA A 62 2.26 -18.12 -11.63
N PRO A 63 2.04 -17.28 -10.61
CA PRO A 63 1.76 -15.85 -10.67
C PRO A 63 3.01 -15.00 -10.91
N GLN A 64 2.86 -13.87 -11.63
CA GLN A 64 3.91 -12.89 -11.83
C GLN A 64 4.01 -11.96 -10.62
N ALA A 65 5.20 -11.74 -10.12
CA ALA A 65 5.42 -10.80 -9.03
C ALA A 65 5.33 -9.35 -9.53
N VAL A 66 4.65 -8.47 -8.79
CA VAL A 66 4.53 -7.04 -9.08
C VAL A 66 4.64 -6.26 -7.79
N ILE A 67 5.41 -5.20 -7.77
CA ILE A 67 5.53 -4.30 -6.62
C ILE A 67 4.71 -3.04 -6.86
N LEU A 68 3.98 -2.58 -5.86
CA LEU A 68 3.18 -1.37 -5.92
C LEU A 68 3.82 -0.24 -5.10
N ASP A 69 3.96 0.93 -5.74
CA ASP A 69 4.32 2.19 -5.07
C ASP A 69 3.11 3.14 -5.17
N SER A 70 2.28 3.10 -4.14
CA SER A 70 0.97 3.72 -4.11
C SER A 70 1.03 5.17 -3.65
N GLY A 71 0.66 6.10 -4.56
CA GLY A 71 0.79 7.53 -4.34
C GLY A 71 2.22 8.02 -4.58
N CYS A 72 2.90 7.46 -5.57
CA CYS A 72 4.32 7.67 -5.87
C CYS A 72 4.73 9.13 -6.13
N GLY A 73 3.77 10.04 -6.28
CA GLY A 73 4.02 11.46 -6.48
C GLY A 73 4.82 11.74 -7.75
N THR A 74 6.06 12.17 -7.59
CA THR A 74 6.99 12.45 -8.68
C THR A 74 7.81 11.23 -9.11
N GLY A 75 7.51 10.04 -8.58
CA GLY A 75 8.09 8.77 -9.01
C GLY A 75 9.48 8.44 -8.47
N GLU A 76 10.01 9.24 -7.54
CA GLU A 76 11.35 9.01 -6.99
C GLU A 76 11.41 7.72 -6.16
N SER A 77 10.43 7.46 -5.30
CA SER A 77 10.33 6.21 -4.54
C SER A 77 10.26 4.99 -5.46
N THR A 78 9.55 5.09 -6.58
CA THR A 78 9.47 4.01 -7.58
C THR A 78 10.84 3.62 -8.11
N ILE A 79 11.72 4.60 -8.39
CA ILE A 79 13.11 4.37 -8.84
C ILE A 79 13.91 3.62 -7.77
N HIS A 80 13.84 4.09 -6.52
CA HIS A 80 14.59 3.49 -5.42
C HIS A 80 14.11 2.06 -5.13
N ILE A 81 12.80 1.83 -5.15
CA ILE A 81 12.22 0.49 -5.01
C ILE A 81 12.63 -0.40 -6.18
N ALA A 82 12.59 0.10 -7.42
CA ALA A 82 12.99 -0.66 -8.60
C ALA A 82 14.47 -1.10 -8.56
N ARG A 83 15.36 -0.24 -8.06
CA ARG A 83 16.76 -0.60 -7.83
C ARG A 83 16.94 -1.65 -6.74
N ARG A 84 16.11 -1.61 -5.71
CA ARG A 84 16.12 -2.60 -4.61
C ARG A 84 15.62 -3.97 -5.06
N PHE A 85 14.72 -4.02 -6.05
CA PHE A 85 14.09 -5.23 -6.57
C PHE A 85 14.26 -5.36 -8.11
N PRO A 86 15.48 -5.47 -8.64
CA PRO A 86 15.73 -5.36 -10.08
C PRO A 86 15.04 -6.44 -10.95
N GLY A 87 14.66 -7.56 -10.35
CA GLY A 87 13.98 -8.69 -11.03
C GLY A 87 12.46 -8.60 -11.03
N ILE A 88 11.85 -7.54 -10.48
CA ILE A 88 10.41 -7.43 -10.31
C ILE A 88 9.92 -6.08 -10.86
N PRO A 89 8.86 -6.02 -11.69
CA PRO A 89 8.22 -4.78 -12.09
C PRO A 89 7.72 -3.97 -10.88
N VAL A 90 8.05 -2.68 -10.86
CA VAL A 90 7.61 -1.74 -9.83
C VAL A 90 6.72 -0.70 -10.47
N ILE A 91 5.47 -0.64 -10.01
CA ILE A 91 4.44 0.22 -10.58
C ILE A 91 4.19 1.39 -9.63
N GLY A 92 4.59 2.58 -10.05
CA GLY A 92 4.29 3.84 -9.38
C GLY A 92 2.93 4.37 -9.83
N ILE A 93 1.99 4.50 -8.90
CA ILE A 93 0.62 4.95 -9.17
C ILE A 93 0.40 6.31 -8.52
N ASP A 94 -0.02 7.30 -9.28
CA ASP A 94 -0.49 8.60 -8.76
C ASP A 94 -1.62 9.15 -9.65
N LYS A 95 -2.54 9.90 -9.05
CA LYS A 95 -3.63 10.56 -9.79
C LYS A 95 -3.21 11.86 -10.47
N SER A 96 -2.10 12.45 -10.07
CA SER A 96 -1.65 13.76 -10.51
C SER A 96 -0.74 13.67 -11.73
N CYS A 97 -1.28 13.97 -12.90
CA CYS A 97 -0.50 14.10 -14.13
C CYS A 97 0.69 15.07 -13.97
N ALA A 98 0.48 16.22 -13.31
CA ALA A 98 1.53 17.22 -13.09
C ALA A 98 2.70 16.70 -12.22
N ARG A 99 2.46 15.73 -11.32
CA ARG A 99 3.52 15.07 -10.56
C ARG A 99 4.22 14.00 -11.40
N LEU A 100 3.45 13.15 -12.06
CA LEU A 100 3.99 12.08 -12.90
C LEU A 100 4.81 12.59 -14.08
N ASN A 101 4.49 13.75 -14.65
CA ASN A 101 5.30 14.38 -15.69
C ASN A 101 6.73 14.74 -15.23
N LYS A 102 7.03 14.62 -13.94
CA LYS A 102 8.37 14.79 -13.38
C LYS A 102 9.09 13.46 -13.13
N ALA A 103 8.39 12.34 -13.27
CA ALA A 103 8.95 11.02 -13.02
C ALA A 103 10.08 10.71 -14.01
N GLY A 104 11.15 10.11 -13.51
CA GLY A 104 12.33 9.77 -14.32
C GLY A 104 13.20 10.94 -14.74
N ASN A 105 12.93 12.18 -14.29
CA ASN A 105 13.79 13.31 -14.60
C ASN A 105 15.22 13.14 -14.00
N PRO A 106 16.28 13.68 -14.62
CA PRO A 106 17.66 13.58 -14.12
C PRO A 106 17.84 14.02 -12.67
N SER A 107 17.01 14.97 -12.18
CA SER A 107 17.03 15.40 -10.78
C SER A 107 16.58 14.32 -9.78
N GLN A 108 15.84 13.30 -10.25
CA GLN A 108 15.35 12.19 -9.42
C GLN A 108 16.25 10.96 -9.54
N THR A 109 16.93 10.83 -10.66
CA THR A 109 17.84 9.71 -10.91
C THR A 109 19.28 10.00 -10.47
N ALA A 110 19.56 11.22 -9.99
CA ALA A 110 20.93 11.72 -9.76
C ALA A 110 21.83 11.59 -11.01
N GLY A 111 21.23 11.68 -12.20
CA GLY A 111 21.93 11.50 -13.48
C GLY A 111 22.15 10.05 -13.91
N GLU A 112 21.67 9.08 -13.13
CA GLU A 112 21.72 7.68 -13.50
C GLU A 112 20.52 7.28 -14.38
N GLU A 113 20.65 6.13 -15.06
CA GLU A 113 19.58 5.60 -15.90
C GLU A 113 18.38 5.15 -15.04
N VAL A 114 17.17 5.37 -15.59
CA VAL A 114 15.93 4.87 -15.01
C VAL A 114 15.90 3.35 -15.10
N PRO A 115 15.67 2.62 -13.98
CA PRO A 115 15.58 1.17 -14.02
C PRO A 115 14.51 0.68 -15.00
N ALA A 116 14.82 -0.31 -15.83
CA ALA A 116 13.91 -0.86 -16.84
C ALA A 116 12.66 -1.53 -16.25
N ASN A 117 12.69 -1.89 -14.96
CA ASN A 117 11.57 -2.45 -14.23
C ASN A 117 10.70 -1.40 -13.53
N ALA A 118 10.98 -0.10 -13.68
CA ALA A 118 10.17 1.00 -13.14
C ALA A 118 9.15 1.47 -14.18
N PHE A 119 7.87 1.57 -13.77
CA PHE A 119 6.80 2.08 -14.60
C PHE A 119 5.88 3.00 -13.80
N TRP A 120 5.43 4.09 -14.40
CA TRP A 120 4.53 5.06 -13.76
C TRP A 120 3.24 5.18 -14.53
N ILE A 121 2.14 5.18 -13.80
CA ILE A 121 0.82 5.26 -14.39
C ILE A 121 -0.09 6.23 -13.65
N ARG A 122 -0.89 6.98 -14.39
CA ARG A 122 -1.92 7.84 -13.83
C ARG A 122 -3.20 7.05 -13.62
N ALA A 123 -3.59 6.84 -12.36
CA ALA A 123 -4.82 6.14 -12.01
C ALA A 123 -5.41 6.62 -10.68
N GLU A 124 -6.70 6.38 -10.49
CA GLU A 124 -7.34 6.50 -9.17
C GLU A 124 -6.93 5.30 -8.32
N LEU A 125 -6.23 5.57 -7.23
CA LEU A 125 -5.55 4.57 -6.43
C LEU A 125 -6.49 3.48 -5.89
N LEU A 126 -7.67 3.88 -5.40
CA LEU A 126 -8.64 2.93 -4.84
C LEU A 126 -9.20 1.96 -5.90
N ASP A 127 -9.38 2.45 -7.13
CA ASP A 127 -9.85 1.65 -8.25
C ASP A 127 -8.74 0.71 -8.74
N PHE A 128 -7.51 1.22 -8.84
CA PHE A 128 -6.34 0.41 -9.21
C PHE A 128 -6.11 -0.76 -8.24
N TRP A 129 -6.20 -0.52 -6.93
CA TRP A 129 -6.05 -1.57 -5.92
C TRP A 129 -7.08 -2.69 -6.08
N ARG A 130 -8.31 -2.35 -6.45
CA ARG A 130 -9.36 -3.35 -6.67
C ARG A 130 -9.07 -4.22 -7.89
N LEU A 131 -8.62 -3.62 -9.01
CA LEU A 131 -8.19 -4.35 -10.20
C LEU A 131 -6.97 -5.25 -9.90
N ALA A 132 -5.98 -4.73 -9.19
CA ALA A 132 -4.83 -5.52 -8.77
C ALA A 132 -5.23 -6.70 -7.87
N LEU A 133 -6.19 -6.49 -6.95
CA LEU A 133 -6.69 -7.56 -6.10
C LEU A 133 -7.43 -8.64 -6.89
N GLU A 134 -8.18 -8.27 -7.95
CA GLU A 134 -8.77 -9.25 -8.88
C GLU A 134 -7.68 -10.11 -9.52
N HIS A 135 -6.57 -9.51 -9.98
CA HIS A 135 -5.44 -10.25 -10.56
C HIS A 135 -4.73 -11.18 -9.55
N VAL A 136 -4.61 -10.74 -8.29
CA VAL A 136 -4.07 -11.58 -7.23
C VAL A 136 -4.99 -12.77 -6.95
N LYS A 137 -6.31 -12.56 -6.90
CA LYS A 137 -7.29 -13.64 -6.69
C LYS A 137 -7.33 -14.64 -7.83
N ASP A 138 -7.17 -14.16 -9.07
CA ASP A 138 -7.11 -14.98 -10.26
C ASP A 138 -5.78 -15.76 -10.40
N GLY A 139 -4.84 -15.58 -9.47
CA GLY A 139 -3.52 -16.21 -9.52
C GLY A 139 -2.62 -15.70 -10.64
N LYS A 140 -2.93 -14.51 -11.20
CA LYS A 140 -2.11 -13.88 -12.24
C LYS A 140 -0.92 -13.15 -11.64
N TRP A 141 -1.13 -12.46 -10.50
CA TRP A 141 -0.12 -11.67 -9.81
C TRP A 141 0.10 -12.10 -8.36
N THR A 142 1.33 -11.88 -7.88
CA THR A 142 1.65 -11.75 -6.46
C THR A 142 2.19 -10.34 -6.20
N ILE A 143 1.94 -9.81 -5.00
CA ILE A 143 2.45 -8.51 -4.61
C ILE A 143 3.38 -8.69 -3.40
N PRO A 144 4.67 -8.97 -3.63
CA PRO A 144 5.61 -9.22 -2.52
C PRO A 144 5.86 -7.97 -1.68
N TYR A 145 5.71 -6.78 -2.26
CA TYR A 145 5.91 -5.52 -1.56
C TYR A 145 4.95 -4.43 -2.03
N HIS A 146 4.34 -3.72 -1.09
CA HIS A 146 3.42 -2.62 -1.32
C HIS A 146 3.83 -1.39 -0.49
N ALA A 147 4.35 -0.36 -1.16
CA ALA A 147 4.73 0.89 -0.54
C ALA A 147 3.54 1.88 -0.52
N VAL A 148 3.33 2.52 0.63
CA VAL A 148 2.36 3.60 0.83
C VAL A 148 3.05 4.72 1.58
N TYR A 149 3.75 5.59 0.85
CA TYR A 149 4.61 6.60 1.46
C TYR A 149 3.92 7.96 1.53
N TYR A 150 3.87 8.53 2.72
CA TYR A 150 3.36 9.87 3.02
C TYR A 150 1.95 10.11 2.44
N PRO A 151 0.98 9.23 2.71
CA PRO A 151 -0.40 9.46 2.34
C PRO A 151 -0.90 10.76 2.95
N ASN A 152 -1.94 11.36 2.35
CA ASN A 152 -2.54 12.56 2.89
C ASN A 152 -3.04 12.30 4.32
N PRO A 153 -2.57 13.05 5.34
CA PRO A 153 -2.80 12.71 6.75
C PRO A 153 -4.23 12.99 7.22
N TRP A 154 -4.97 13.91 6.57
CA TRP A 154 -6.30 14.33 7.00
C TRP A 154 -6.36 14.59 8.51
N PRO A 155 -5.69 15.65 9.02
CA PRO A 155 -5.43 15.81 10.45
C PRO A 155 -6.66 16.19 11.27
N LYS A 156 -7.75 16.64 10.64
CA LYS A 156 -9.00 16.92 11.33
C LYS A 156 -9.72 15.61 11.65
N GLN A 157 -10.20 15.44 12.88
CA GLN A 157 -10.94 14.25 13.28
C GLN A 157 -12.20 14.03 12.44
N SER A 158 -12.89 15.09 12.03
CA SER A 158 -14.07 15.00 11.14
C SER A 158 -13.76 14.47 9.73
N GLU A 159 -12.48 14.43 9.35
CA GLU A 159 -12.02 13.91 8.06
C GLU A 159 -11.31 12.55 8.19
N ALA A 160 -11.30 11.95 9.39
CA ALA A 160 -10.58 10.71 9.66
C ALA A 160 -10.98 9.54 8.74
N THR A 161 -12.23 9.49 8.29
CA THR A 161 -12.73 8.49 7.32
C THR A 161 -12.11 8.59 5.93
N ARG A 162 -11.34 9.63 5.65
CA ARG A 162 -10.52 9.78 4.43
C ARG A 162 -9.15 9.13 4.55
N ARG A 163 -8.68 8.80 5.77
CA ARG A 163 -7.45 8.03 6.02
C ARG A 163 -7.67 6.62 5.53
N PHE A 164 -6.68 6.00 4.91
CA PHE A 164 -6.86 4.66 4.34
C PHE A 164 -7.34 3.63 5.36
N HIS A 165 -6.81 3.67 6.57
CA HIS A 165 -7.18 2.74 7.65
C HIS A 165 -8.57 2.96 8.25
N MET A 166 -9.23 4.09 7.96
CA MET A 166 -10.62 4.36 8.32
C MET A 166 -11.56 4.44 7.09
N HIS A 167 -11.07 4.02 5.92
CA HIS A 167 -11.83 4.01 4.68
C HIS A 167 -12.27 2.57 4.33
N PRO A 168 -13.44 2.36 3.70
CA PRO A 168 -13.91 1.00 3.32
C PRO A 168 -12.99 0.25 2.34
N ILE A 169 -11.99 0.92 1.76
CA ILE A 169 -10.95 0.30 0.92
C ILE A 169 -9.87 -0.44 1.74
N PHE A 170 -9.81 -0.24 3.05
CA PHE A 170 -8.72 -0.74 3.86
C PHE A 170 -8.51 -2.26 3.79
N PRO A 171 -9.56 -3.10 3.79
CA PRO A 171 -9.40 -4.54 3.57
C PRO A 171 -8.74 -4.88 2.23
N THR A 172 -9.05 -4.12 1.17
CA THR A 172 -8.41 -4.29 -0.13
C THR A 172 -6.91 -3.95 -0.07
N LEU A 173 -6.54 -2.86 0.61
CA LEU A 173 -5.14 -2.49 0.81
C LEU A 173 -4.38 -3.60 1.54
N LEU A 174 -4.94 -4.11 2.63
CA LEU A 174 -4.32 -5.18 3.42
C LEU A 174 -4.19 -6.51 2.66
N ALA A 175 -5.10 -6.78 1.72
CA ALA A 175 -5.03 -7.96 0.86
C ALA A 175 -4.02 -7.83 -0.29
N LEU A 176 -3.46 -6.64 -0.50
CA LEU A 176 -2.50 -6.31 -1.55
C LEU A 176 -1.10 -6.15 -0.97
N GLY A 177 -0.43 -7.23 -0.67
CA GLY A 177 0.98 -7.20 -0.30
C GLY A 177 1.33 -8.25 0.73
N GLU A 178 2.39 -8.98 0.48
CA GLU A 178 3.01 -9.86 1.49
C GLU A 178 3.71 -9.00 2.54
N THR A 179 4.34 -7.92 2.09
CA THR A 179 4.87 -6.86 2.94
C THR A 179 4.25 -5.52 2.55
N ILE A 180 3.63 -4.83 3.49
CA ILE A 180 3.12 -3.47 3.32
C ILE A 180 3.99 -2.53 4.15
N GLU A 181 4.55 -1.49 3.52
CA GLU A 181 5.29 -0.45 4.21
C GLU A 181 4.58 0.89 4.09
N LEU A 182 4.10 1.40 5.22
CA LEU A 182 3.60 2.77 5.35
C LEU A 182 4.69 3.66 5.93
N ARG A 183 4.90 4.85 5.36
CA ARG A 183 5.71 5.92 5.96
C ARG A 183 4.90 7.19 6.14
N THR A 184 5.13 7.91 7.23
CA THR A 184 4.43 9.15 7.54
C THR A 184 5.27 10.03 8.48
N ASN A 185 5.02 11.35 8.44
CA ASN A 185 5.57 12.31 9.41
C ASN A 185 4.61 12.59 10.58
N TRP A 186 3.57 11.78 10.74
CA TRP A 186 2.58 11.94 11.81
C TRP A 186 2.42 10.65 12.60
N GLU A 187 2.85 10.67 13.86
CA GLU A 187 2.83 9.51 14.76
C GLU A 187 1.45 8.87 14.88
N ILE A 188 0.43 9.70 15.05
CA ILE A 188 -0.95 9.20 15.23
C ILE A 188 -1.39 8.40 14.02
N TYR A 189 -1.08 8.87 12.79
CA TYR A 189 -1.41 8.11 11.57
C TYR A 189 -0.73 6.74 11.55
N ALA A 190 0.55 6.68 11.93
CA ALA A 190 1.28 5.42 11.98
C ALA A 190 0.68 4.46 13.02
N ARG A 191 0.40 4.95 14.21
CA ARG A 191 -0.21 4.17 15.30
C ARG A 191 -1.62 3.71 14.96
N GLU A 192 -2.44 4.58 14.36
CA GLU A 192 -3.79 4.22 13.88
C GLU A 192 -3.72 3.15 12.79
N PHE A 193 -2.80 3.28 11.83
CA PHE A 193 -2.64 2.29 10.77
C PHE A 193 -2.24 0.92 11.33
N ALA A 194 -1.29 0.89 12.27
CA ALA A 194 -0.86 -0.34 12.91
C ALA A 194 -2.00 -1.01 13.70
N GLU A 195 -2.72 -0.23 14.51
CA GLU A 195 -3.85 -0.73 15.31
C GLU A 195 -5.03 -1.16 14.45
N ALA A 196 -5.37 -0.38 13.41
CA ALA A 196 -6.41 -0.76 12.45
C ALA A 196 -6.07 -2.07 11.72
N THR A 197 -4.79 -2.27 11.38
CA THR A 197 -4.33 -3.52 10.79
C THR A 197 -4.57 -4.70 11.73
N ARG A 198 -4.19 -4.57 13.01
CA ARG A 198 -4.43 -5.60 14.03
C ARG A 198 -5.92 -5.94 14.14
N ILE A 199 -6.77 -4.91 14.29
CA ILE A 199 -8.22 -5.07 14.40
C ILE A 199 -8.81 -5.76 13.17
N ALA A 200 -8.40 -5.33 11.96
CA ALA A 200 -8.91 -5.91 10.71
C ALA A 200 -8.56 -7.40 10.59
N TYR A 201 -7.36 -7.79 10.99
CA TYR A 201 -6.96 -9.20 10.98
C TYR A 201 -7.69 -10.04 12.02
N GLU A 202 -7.90 -9.54 13.22
CA GLU A 202 -8.71 -10.21 14.25
C GLU A 202 -10.12 -10.44 13.74
N GLU A 203 -10.76 -9.41 13.18
CA GLU A 203 -12.09 -9.48 12.61
C GLU A 203 -12.20 -10.53 11.49
N HIS A 204 -11.19 -10.59 10.60
CA HIS A 204 -11.16 -11.60 9.56
C HIS A 204 -10.95 -13.03 10.09
N ALA A 205 -10.19 -13.21 11.16
CA ALA A 205 -10.02 -14.49 11.82
C ALA A 205 -11.35 -14.96 12.46
N GLU A 206 -12.09 -14.04 13.08
CA GLU A 206 -13.43 -14.31 13.64
C GLU A 206 -14.42 -14.71 12.54
N LEU A 207 -14.46 -13.95 11.42
CA LEU A 207 -15.31 -14.26 10.27
C LEU A 207 -14.95 -15.59 9.59
N ALA A 208 -13.67 -15.95 9.52
CA ALA A 208 -13.24 -17.24 8.99
C ALA A 208 -13.76 -18.40 9.87
N ASN A 209 -13.74 -18.22 11.18
CA ASN A 209 -14.29 -19.20 12.14
C ASN A 209 -15.83 -19.29 12.08
N GLU A 210 -16.52 -18.18 11.81
CA GLU A 210 -17.97 -18.16 11.58
C GLU A 210 -18.34 -18.82 10.25
N THR A 211 -17.53 -18.64 9.20
CA THR A 211 -17.77 -19.16 7.83
C THR A 211 -17.56 -20.67 7.75
N VAL A 212 -16.77 -21.27 8.62
CA VAL A 212 -16.75 -22.74 8.79
C VAL A 212 -18.13 -23.27 9.20
N ARG A 213 -19.04 -22.38 9.64
CA ARG A 213 -20.42 -22.66 10.02
C ARG A 213 -21.48 -22.20 8.98
N GLY A 214 -21.10 -21.51 7.89
CA GLY A 214 -22.04 -21.02 6.86
C GLY A 214 -21.38 -20.26 5.72
N ASP A 215 -21.88 -20.48 4.50
CA ASP A 215 -21.34 -19.97 3.23
C ASP A 215 -21.59 -18.46 3.08
N SER A 216 -20.54 -17.64 3.07
CA SER A 216 -20.64 -16.23 2.71
C SER A 216 -19.42 -15.74 1.93
N GLY A 217 -19.66 -15.15 0.74
CA GLY A 217 -18.67 -14.67 -0.22
C GLY A 217 -17.88 -13.41 0.19
N LEU A 218 -17.41 -13.33 1.42
CA LEU A 218 -16.62 -12.23 1.95
C LEU A 218 -15.17 -12.27 1.44
N LEU A 219 -14.58 -11.09 1.23
CA LEU A 219 -13.15 -10.90 0.96
C LEU A 219 -12.32 -11.58 2.05
N ARG A 220 -11.70 -12.70 1.74
CA ARG A 220 -10.68 -13.27 2.63
C ARG A 220 -9.41 -12.45 2.48
N LEU A 221 -9.00 -11.76 3.54
CA LEU A 221 -7.59 -11.44 3.68
C LEU A 221 -6.86 -12.79 3.63
N ARG A 222 -5.74 -12.88 2.90
CA ARG A 222 -4.97 -14.12 2.79
C ARG A 222 -4.74 -14.67 4.20
N SER A 223 -5.58 -15.60 4.64
CA SER A 223 -5.34 -16.31 5.88
C SER A 223 -4.40 -17.44 5.53
N ALA A 224 -3.22 -17.42 6.10
CA ALA A 224 -2.52 -18.68 6.34
C ALA A 224 -3.56 -19.62 6.98
N ARG A 225 -3.66 -20.84 6.46
CA ARG A 225 -4.44 -21.90 7.12
C ARG A 225 -3.88 -22.05 8.54
N ALA A 226 -4.53 -21.40 9.50
CA ALA A 226 -4.24 -21.70 10.90
C ALA A 226 -4.61 -23.15 11.14
N PRO A 227 -3.73 -23.95 11.76
CA PRO A 227 -4.13 -25.25 12.26
C PRO A 227 -5.30 -25.06 13.22
N VAL A 228 -6.31 -25.92 13.10
CA VAL A 228 -7.47 -25.94 13.97
C VAL A 228 -7.01 -25.92 15.45
N GLY A 229 -7.29 -24.81 16.16
CA GLY A 229 -7.10 -24.73 17.61
C GLY A 229 -6.20 -23.62 18.16
N MET A 230 -5.70 -22.65 17.36
CA MET A 230 -4.95 -21.52 17.90
C MET A 230 -5.59 -20.18 17.50
N THR A 231 -6.02 -19.44 18.51
CA THR A 231 -6.43 -18.03 18.46
C THR A 231 -5.20 -17.12 18.38
N ASP A 232 -4.35 -17.35 17.39
CA ASP A 232 -3.18 -16.54 17.21
C ASP A 232 -3.22 -15.95 15.80
N THR A 233 -2.95 -14.66 15.68
CA THR A 233 -2.60 -13.98 14.43
C THR A 233 -1.30 -14.59 13.86
N ALA A 234 -1.20 -15.90 13.87
CA ALA A 234 -0.03 -16.73 13.74
C ALA A 234 0.69 -16.41 12.44
N GLY A 235 1.78 -15.67 12.55
CA GLY A 235 2.70 -15.35 11.50
C GLY A 235 2.61 -13.94 10.92
N MET A 236 1.61 -13.12 11.24
CA MET A 236 1.61 -11.70 10.87
C MET A 236 2.48 -10.91 11.86
N THR A 237 3.36 -10.07 11.34
CA THR A 237 4.10 -9.11 12.16
C THR A 237 3.70 -7.69 11.82
N ILE A 238 3.47 -6.86 12.84
CA ILE A 238 3.23 -5.42 12.69
C ILE A 238 4.30 -4.71 13.52
N LYS A 239 5.14 -3.93 12.84
CA LYS A 239 6.17 -3.12 13.48
C LYS A 239 5.88 -1.64 13.21
N CYS A 240 5.60 -0.87 14.26
CA CYS A 240 5.42 0.57 14.19
C CYS A 240 6.57 1.25 14.95
N GLU A 241 7.39 2.01 14.25
CA GLU A 241 8.59 2.63 14.82
C GLU A 241 8.87 4.01 14.25
N SER A 242 9.56 4.84 15.01
CA SER A 242 10.21 6.01 14.44
C SER A 242 11.49 5.60 13.72
N PHE A 243 11.80 6.28 12.59
CA PHE A 243 13.01 6.01 11.83
C PHE A 243 13.64 7.30 11.31
N ASP A 244 14.93 7.24 11.05
CA ASP A 244 15.68 8.28 10.35
C ASP A 244 16.28 7.65 9.09
N PRO A 245 15.79 7.99 7.89
CA PRO A 245 16.30 7.40 6.65
C PRO A 245 17.73 7.91 6.37
N GLU A 246 18.70 7.03 6.29
CA GLU A 246 20.05 7.38 5.82
C GLU A 246 19.97 7.95 4.41
N ASN A 247 19.27 7.24 3.53
CA ASN A 247 19.01 7.64 2.13
C ASN A 247 17.50 7.87 1.96
N PRO A 248 17.04 9.13 1.93
CA PRO A 248 15.62 9.43 1.74
C PRO A 248 15.10 8.91 0.40
N GLU A 249 13.99 8.18 0.45
CA GLU A 249 13.36 7.58 -0.74
C GLU A 249 12.43 8.53 -1.50
N THR A 250 12.09 9.66 -0.88
CA THR A 250 11.19 10.66 -1.47
C THR A 250 11.67 12.08 -1.19
N ALA A 251 11.24 13.02 -2.04
CA ALA A 251 11.44 14.44 -1.78
C ALA A 251 10.84 14.90 -0.45
N PHE A 252 9.76 14.24 0.01
CA PHE A 252 9.17 14.51 1.34
C PHE A 252 10.10 14.09 2.47
N GLU A 253 10.71 12.91 2.39
CA GLU A 253 11.66 12.45 3.39
C GLU A 253 12.86 13.38 3.51
N ARG A 254 13.44 13.80 2.38
CA ARG A 254 14.54 14.78 2.40
C ARG A 254 14.12 16.06 3.12
N LYS A 255 12.98 16.62 2.72
CA LYS A 255 12.45 17.85 3.31
C LYS A 255 12.18 17.70 4.80
N TYR A 256 11.61 16.58 5.25
CA TYR A 256 11.32 16.34 6.66
C TYR A 256 12.60 16.09 7.46
N LYS A 257 13.57 15.36 6.90
CA LYS A 257 14.90 15.16 7.49
C LYS A 257 15.64 16.49 7.68
N GLU A 258 15.69 17.32 6.64
CA GLU A 258 16.27 18.68 6.72
C GLU A 258 15.59 19.54 7.80
N ALA A 259 14.27 19.41 7.94
CA ALA A 259 13.50 20.10 8.98
C ALA A 259 13.58 19.41 10.36
N ARG A 260 14.37 18.35 10.51
CA ARG A 260 14.50 17.54 11.73
C ARG A 260 13.16 17.05 12.29
N GLN A 261 12.20 16.78 11.41
CA GLN A 261 10.94 16.17 11.80
C GLN A 261 11.13 14.68 12.04
N LYS A 262 10.45 14.17 13.06
CA LYS A 262 10.40 12.74 13.34
C LYS A 262 9.55 12.04 12.29
N LEU A 263 10.07 10.96 11.72
CA LEU A 263 9.38 10.12 10.76
C LEU A 263 8.99 8.79 11.39
N TRP A 264 7.91 8.22 10.90
CA TRP A 264 7.33 6.98 11.40
C TRP A 264 7.14 6.00 10.25
N ARG A 265 7.40 4.74 10.53
CA ARG A 265 7.23 3.62 9.61
C ARG A 265 6.38 2.54 10.25
N VAL A 266 5.44 1.99 9.48
CA VAL A 266 4.72 0.79 9.83
C VAL A 266 5.05 -0.28 8.80
N LEU A 267 5.59 -1.39 9.24
CA LEU A 267 5.81 -2.59 8.45
C LEU A 267 4.79 -3.63 8.87
N VAL A 268 3.99 -4.09 7.91
CA VAL A 268 3.10 -5.23 8.06
C VAL A 268 3.67 -6.32 7.17
N ALA A 269 4.09 -7.43 7.76
CA ALA A 269 4.50 -8.61 7.02
C ALA A 269 3.54 -9.75 7.30
N LEU A 270 3.05 -10.34 6.22
CA LEU A 270 2.19 -11.52 6.25
C LEU A 270 3.07 -12.78 6.26
N PRO A 271 2.61 -13.86 6.92
CA PRO A 271 3.33 -15.13 6.84
C PRO A 271 3.42 -15.58 5.40
N GLN A 272 4.61 -16.02 4.99
CA GLN A 272 4.76 -16.73 3.72
C GLN A 272 4.00 -18.05 3.83
N LEU A 273 3.14 -18.31 2.88
CA LEU A 273 2.40 -19.58 2.76
C LEU A 273 3.31 -20.69 2.30
#